data_9844e864d1ba7c77d44e5aa719685d31
#
_entry.id   9844e864d1ba7c77d44e5aa719685d31
#
_cell.length_a   1.000
_cell.length_b   1.000
_cell.length_c   1.000
_cell.angle_alpha   90.00
_cell.angle_beta   90.00
_cell.angle_gamma   90.00
#
_symmetry.space_group_name_H-M   'P 1'
#
loop_
_entity.id
_entity.type
_entity.pdbx_description
1 polymer ?
#
loop_
_entity_poly.entity_id
_entity_poly.type
_entity_poly.pdbx_seq_one_letter_code
_entity_poly.pdbx_strand_id
1 'polypeptide(L)'
;MCTRGIKTGIYLPPDILEELEKYMKSMGISNKSKIVQEALRLFMLESRWKLTGSAVGIIGIVYKHNVGDVDHMLTEIQHEYLDLIISTVHIHLSKERCMLAVFVKGNVKRIKELLDRMHRLKGIEIIRPILLSA
;
A
#
# COMPACT_ATOMS: atom_id res chain seq x y z
N MET A 1 -24.15 -4.24 -21.65
CA MET A 1 -25.01 -4.94 -20.65
C MET A 1 -25.13 -4.07 -19.41
N CYS A 2 -26.34 -3.64 -19.09
CA CYS A 2 -26.63 -3.02 -17.80
C CYS A 2 -26.73 -4.11 -16.73
N THR A 3 -25.71 -4.25 -15.93
CA THR A 3 -25.79 -5.09 -14.74
C THR A 3 -26.58 -4.33 -13.66
N ARG A 4 -27.66 -4.93 -13.19
CA ARG A 4 -28.43 -4.39 -12.08
C ARG A 4 -27.60 -4.42 -10.80
N GLY A 5 -27.57 -3.29 -10.08
CA GLY A 5 -27.08 -3.28 -8.71
C GLY A 5 -27.98 -4.12 -7.80
N ILE A 6 -27.40 -4.68 -6.76
CA ILE A 6 -28.11 -5.44 -5.72
C ILE A 6 -27.90 -4.77 -4.37
N LYS A 7 -28.91 -4.87 -3.51
CA LYS A 7 -28.75 -4.55 -2.09
C LYS A 7 -28.12 -5.73 -1.38
N THR A 8 -27.11 -5.49 -0.58
CA THR A 8 -26.46 -6.52 0.23
C THR A 8 -26.17 -5.99 1.62
N GLY A 9 -26.13 -6.87 2.61
CA GLY A 9 -25.75 -6.53 3.97
C GLY A 9 -24.29 -6.89 4.22
N ILE A 10 -23.60 -6.06 5.00
CA ILE A 10 -22.27 -6.33 5.50
C ILE A 10 -22.23 -6.13 7.01
N TYR A 11 -21.43 -6.93 7.69
CA TYR A 11 -21.15 -6.74 9.11
C TYR A 11 -19.95 -5.80 9.26
N LEU A 12 -20.11 -4.75 10.04
CA LEU A 12 -19.02 -3.86 10.44
C LEU A 12 -18.75 -4.07 11.93
N PRO A 13 -17.56 -4.50 12.32
CA PRO A 13 -17.16 -4.56 13.72
C PRO A 13 -17.31 -3.20 14.40
N PRO A 14 -17.57 -3.17 15.73
CA PRO A 14 -17.81 -1.90 16.45
C PRO A 14 -16.71 -0.86 16.30
N ASP A 15 -15.44 -1.29 16.30
CA ASP A 15 -14.28 -0.41 16.13
C ASP A 15 -14.29 0.28 14.74
N ILE A 16 -14.55 -0.48 13.67
CA ILE A 16 -14.65 0.06 12.31
C ILE A 16 -15.87 0.98 12.17
N LEU A 17 -17.00 0.58 12.75
CA LEU A 17 -18.22 1.38 12.68
C LEU A 17 -18.07 2.73 13.39
N GLU A 18 -17.49 2.73 14.59
CA GLU A 18 -17.24 3.94 15.36
C GLU A 18 -16.33 4.91 14.62
N GLU A 19 -15.22 4.40 14.09
CA GLU A 19 -14.28 5.20 13.33
C GLU A 19 -14.91 5.75 12.03
N LEU A 20 -15.67 4.93 11.31
CA LEU A 20 -16.40 5.35 10.11
C LEU A 20 -17.37 6.49 10.43
N GLU A 21 -18.18 6.37 11.46
CA GLU A 21 -19.15 7.40 11.87
C GLU A 21 -18.47 8.71 12.26
N LYS A 22 -17.33 8.64 12.93
CA LYS A 22 -16.49 9.79 13.26
C LYS A 22 -16.01 10.53 12.02
N TYR A 23 -15.49 9.80 11.02
CA TYR A 23 -15.07 10.40 9.76
C TYR A 23 -16.24 10.98 8.96
N MET A 24 -17.35 10.26 8.89
CA MET A 24 -18.57 10.74 8.22
C MET A 24 -19.03 12.07 8.81
N LYS A 25 -19.07 12.17 10.13
CA LYS A 25 -19.46 13.40 10.83
C LYS A 25 -18.49 14.55 10.54
N SER A 26 -17.17 14.30 10.56
CA SER A 26 -16.17 15.32 10.31
C SER A 26 -16.19 15.85 8.87
N MET A 27 -16.56 15.00 7.91
CA MET A 27 -16.63 15.34 6.48
C MET A 27 -18.02 15.76 6.01
N GLY A 28 -19.02 15.77 6.90
CA GLY A 28 -20.40 16.11 6.54
C GLY A 28 -21.08 15.11 5.61
N ILE A 29 -20.68 13.85 5.64
CA ILE A 29 -21.21 12.78 4.78
C ILE A 29 -22.21 11.95 5.59
N SER A 30 -23.44 11.78 5.05
CA SER A 30 -24.52 11.02 5.72
C SER A 30 -24.79 9.65 5.08
N ASN A 31 -24.31 9.39 3.86
CA ASN A 31 -24.60 8.16 3.12
C ASN A 31 -23.51 7.11 3.29
N LYS A 32 -23.69 6.17 4.22
CA LYS A 32 -22.79 5.05 4.46
C LYS A 32 -22.60 4.17 3.22
N SER A 33 -23.67 3.91 2.48
CA SER A 33 -23.61 3.08 1.27
C SER A 33 -22.67 3.67 0.22
N LYS A 34 -22.70 4.98 0.05
CA LYS A 34 -21.78 5.67 -0.87
C LYS A 34 -20.32 5.52 -0.44
N ILE A 35 -20.02 5.68 0.84
CA ILE A 35 -18.66 5.51 1.37
C ILE A 35 -18.16 4.08 1.16
N VAL A 36 -19.01 3.08 1.44
CA VAL A 36 -18.64 1.67 1.23
C VAL A 36 -18.37 1.40 -0.25
N GLN A 37 -19.19 1.95 -1.16
CA GLN A 37 -18.96 1.84 -2.61
C GLN A 37 -17.62 2.46 -3.02
N GLU A 38 -17.30 3.64 -2.54
CA GLU A 38 -16.02 4.32 -2.82
C GLU A 38 -14.83 3.53 -2.26
N ALA A 39 -14.96 3.03 -1.03
CA ALA A 39 -13.94 2.19 -0.40
C ALA A 39 -13.68 0.90 -1.20
N LEU A 40 -14.75 0.25 -1.68
CA LEU A 40 -14.62 -0.94 -2.52
C LEU A 40 -13.97 -0.63 -3.88
N ARG A 41 -14.31 0.50 -4.51
CA ARG A 41 -13.66 0.93 -5.75
C ARG A 41 -12.16 1.15 -5.53
N LEU A 42 -11.79 1.82 -4.45
CA LEU A 42 -10.40 2.04 -4.09
C LEU A 42 -9.67 0.71 -3.85
N PHE A 43 -10.26 -0.19 -3.08
CA PHE A 43 -9.71 -1.53 -2.83
C PHE A 43 -9.47 -2.31 -4.12
N MET A 44 -10.46 -2.30 -5.04
CA MET A 44 -10.32 -2.97 -6.32
C MET A 44 -9.25 -2.33 -7.20
N LEU A 45 -9.18 -1.00 -7.22
CA LEU A 45 -8.17 -0.26 -7.97
C LEU A 45 -6.76 -0.59 -7.45
N GLU A 46 -6.55 -0.52 -6.13
CA GLU A 46 -5.27 -0.82 -5.49
C GLU A 46 -4.86 -2.28 -5.63
N SER A 47 -5.81 -3.19 -5.79
CA SER A 47 -5.53 -4.63 -5.88
C SER A 47 -5.39 -5.15 -7.31
N ARG A 48 -5.84 -4.40 -8.30
CA ARG A 48 -5.91 -4.85 -9.72
C ARG A 48 -4.56 -5.28 -10.29
N TRP A 49 -3.50 -4.58 -9.94
CA TRP A 49 -2.15 -4.91 -10.43
C TRP A 49 -1.72 -6.34 -10.07
N LYS A 50 -2.23 -6.89 -8.97
CA LYS A 50 -1.92 -8.25 -8.50
C LYS A 50 -2.39 -9.35 -9.45
N LEU A 51 -3.31 -9.02 -10.34
CA LEU A 51 -3.94 -9.94 -11.30
C LEU A 51 -3.31 -9.86 -12.70
N THR A 52 -2.34 -8.98 -12.89
CA THR A 52 -1.69 -8.74 -14.18
C THR A 52 -0.31 -9.39 -14.25
N GLY A 53 0.26 -9.47 -15.46
CA GLY A 53 1.63 -9.95 -15.67
C GLY A 53 2.68 -8.95 -15.25
N SER A 54 2.41 -7.64 -15.39
CA SER A 54 3.34 -6.57 -15.04
C SER A 54 2.64 -5.38 -14.39
N ALA A 55 3.41 -4.63 -13.61
CA ALA A 55 2.94 -3.43 -12.93
C ALA A 55 4.03 -2.35 -12.90
N VAL A 56 3.61 -1.12 -12.66
CA VAL A 56 4.46 0.06 -12.49
C VAL A 56 3.92 0.92 -11.36
N GLY A 57 4.78 1.52 -10.58
CA GLY A 57 4.37 2.44 -9.53
C GLY A 57 5.40 2.67 -8.45
N ILE A 58 4.92 2.91 -7.24
CA ILE A 58 5.74 3.31 -6.10
C ILE A 58 5.43 2.41 -4.91
N ILE A 59 6.47 2.02 -4.20
CA ILE A 59 6.37 1.39 -2.88
C ILE A 59 6.87 2.42 -1.87
N GLY A 60 5.97 2.92 -1.02
CA GLY A 60 6.32 3.80 0.10
C GLY A 60 6.64 2.96 1.34
N ILE A 61 7.77 3.25 1.98
CA ILE A 61 8.24 2.52 3.17
C ILE A 61 8.58 3.53 4.24
N VAL A 62 7.99 3.39 5.44
CA VAL A 62 8.41 4.13 6.63
C VAL A 62 9.07 3.17 7.60
N TYR A 63 10.23 3.52 8.10
CA TYR A 63 11.00 2.65 8.96
C TYR A 63 11.83 3.44 9.99
N LYS A 64 12.22 2.75 11.06
CA LYS A 64 13.13 3.26 12.09
C LYS A 64 14.55 2.83 11.75
N HIS A 65 15.38 3.77 11.32
CA HIS A 65 16.76 3.47 10.89
C HIS A 65 17.68 3.00 12.02
N ASN A 66 17.31 3.25 13.28
CA ASN A 66 18.07 2.83 14.47
C ASN A 66 17.69 1.44 15.00
N VAL A 67 16.78 0.73 14.33
CA VAL A 67 16.36 -0.64 14.70
C VAL A 67 17.08 -1.66 13.82
N GLY A 68 17.93 -2.48 14.44
CA GLY A 68 18.71 -3.48 13.71
C GLY A 68 19.59 -2.84 12.64
N ASP A 69 19.76 -3.53 11.54
CA ASP A 69 20.56 -3.11 10.38
C ASP A 69 19.68 -2.82 9.14
N VAL A 70 18.55 -2.15 9.39
CA VAL A 70 17.50 -1.97 8.38
C VAL A 70 17.97 -1.20 7.14
N ASP A 71 18.80 -0.15 7.31
CA ASP A 71 19.33 0.62 6.18
C ASP A 71 20.20 -0.24 5.26
N HIS A 72 21.10 -1.04 5.86
CA HIS A 72 21.92 -1.96 5.11
C HIS A 72 21.08 -3.03 4.41
N MET A 73 20.15 -3.65 5.12
CA MET A 73 19.27 -4.68 4.57
C MET A 73 18.38 -4.16 3.44
N LEU A 74 17.86 -2.94 3.56
CA LEU A 74 17.11 -2.30 2.48
C LEU A 74 17.99 -2.04 1.25
N THR A 75 19.21 -1.63 1.45
CA THR A 75 20.19 -1.43 0.36
C THR A 75 20.52 -2.75 -0.34
N GLU A 76 20.79 -3.81 0.41
CA GLU A 76 21.03 -5.15 -0.15
C GLU A 76 19.84 -5.65 -0.97
N ILE A 77 18.63 -5.52 -0.44
CA ILE A 77 17.41 -5.90 -1.18
C ILE A 77 17.29 -5.11 -2.48
N GLN A 78 17.56 -3.81 -2.46
CA GLN A 78 17.52 -2.98 -3.67
C GLN A 78 18.52 -3.49 -4.73
N HIS A 79 19.72 -3.89 -4.33
CA HIS A 79 20.72 -4.43 -5.25
C HIS A 79 20.27 -5.75 -5.89
N GLU A 80 19.54 -6.58 -5.17
CA GLU A 80 19.04 -7.85 -5.73
C GLU A 80 17.89 -7.67 -6.72
N TYR A 81 17.22 -6.52 -6.72
CA TYR A 81 16.05 -6.21 -7.55
C TYR A 81 16.27 -5.04 -8.51
N LEU A 82 17.51 -4.83 -8.98
CA LEU A 82 17.83 -3.76 -9.93
C LEU A 82 17.07 -3.89 -11.27
N ASP A 83 16.64 -5.09 -11.59
CA ASP A 83 15.79 -5.35 -12.75
C ASP A 83 14.38 -4.77 -12.63
N LEU A 84 13.90 -4.54 -11.40
CA LEU A 84 12.60 -3.96 -11.09
C LEU A 84 12.67 -2.49 -10.72
N ILE A 85 13.71 -2.09 -9.99
CA ILE A 85 13.80 -0.78 -9.36
C ILE A 85 14.33 0.25 -10.36
N ILE A 86 13.53 1.28 -10.62
CA ILE A 86 13.87 2.38 -11.52
C ILE A 86 14.69 3.44 -10.78
N SER A 87 14.22 3.81 -9.61
CA SER A 87 14.88 4.81 -8.75
C SER A 87 14.35 4.73 -7.33
N THR A 88 15.05 5.38 -6.43
CA THR A 88 14.64 5.51 -5.02
C THR A 88 14.80 6.94 -4.55
N VAL A 89 13.93 7.37 -3.65
CA VAL A 89 14.01 8.66 -2.96
C VAL A 89 13.98 8.39 -1.47
N HIS A 90 14.98 8.90 -0.76
CA HIS A 90 15.12 8.77 0.68
C HIS A 90 14.83 10.11 1.35
N ILE A 91 13.95 10.09 2.34
CA ILE A 91 13.49 11.26 3.08
C ILE A 91 13.68 11.01 4.58
N HIS A 92 14.35 11.92 5.27
CA HIS A 92 14.41 11.91 6.73
C HIS A 92 13.13 12.55 7.30
N LEU A 93 12.35 11.76 8.06
CA LEU A 93 11.13 12.25 8.72
C LEU A 93 11.44 12.81 10.11
N SER A 94 12.40 12.21 10.81
CA SER A 94 12.91 12.63 12.11
C SER A 94 14.32 12.06 12.32
N LYS A 95 14.88 12.24 13.52
CA LYS A 95 16.17 11.63 13.88
C LYS A 95 16.17 10.10 13.83
N GLU A 96 15.00 9.48 13.99
CA GLU A 96 14.88 8.02 14.10
C GLU A 96 14.11 7.38 12.94
N ARG A 97 13.31 8.17 12.22
CA ARG A 97 12.39 7.67 11.19
C ARG A 97 12.75 8.20 9.82
N CYS A 98 12.76 7.30 8.87
CA CYS A 98 12.99 7.59 7.46
C CYS A 98 11.83 7.08 6.61
N MET A 99 11.65 7.71 5.47
CA MET A 99 10.79 7.23 4.40
C MET A 99 11.63 6.92 3.17
N LEU A 100 11.39 5.77 2.57
CA LEU A 100 11.96 5.40 1.28
C LEU A 100 10.81 5.25 0.28
N ALA A 101 10.89 5.96 -0.85
CA ALA A 101 10.01 5.75 -1.98
C ALA A 101 10.76 5.00 -3.07
N VAL A 102 10.29 3.79 -3.39
CA VAL A 102 10.94 2.91 -4.37
C VAL A 102 10.06 2.86 -5.62
N PHE A 103 10.56 3.38 -6.73
CA PHE A 103 9.88 3.34 -8.02
C PHE A 103 10.20 2.02 -8.70
N VAL A 104 9.16 1.27 -9.05
CA VAL A 104 9.30 -0.08 -9.62
C VAL A 104 8.49 -0.23 -10.89
N LYS A 105 9.00 -1.07 -11.79
CA LYS A 105 8.30 -1.53 -12.98
C LYS A 105 8.77 -2.94 -13.33
N GLY A 106 7.85 -3.84 -13.55
CA GLY A 106 8.21 -5.18 -13.99
C GLY A 106 7.18 -6.24 -13.67
N ASN A 107 7.64 -7.47 -13.64
CA ASN A 107 6.80 -8.63 -13.41
C ASN A 107 6.17 -8.61 -12.01
N VAL A 108 4.86 -8.80 -11.95
CA VAL A 108 4.08 -8.79 -10.71
C VAL A 108 4.57 -9.81 -9.69
N LYS A 109 4.95 -10.99 -10.13
CA LYS A 109 5.48 -12.04 -9.24
C LYS A 109 6.76 -11.59 -8.54
N ARG A 110 7.67 -10.96 -9.27
CA ARG A 110 8.91 -10.40 -8.73
C ARG A 110 8.65 -9.23 -7.77
N ILE A 111 7.67 -8.37 -8.10
CA ILE A 111 7.27 -7.26 -7.22
C ILE A 111 6.71 -7.80 -5.89
N LYS A 112 5.89 -8.84 -5.93
CA LYS A 112 5.40 -9.51 -4.72
C LYS A 112 6.52 -10.09 -3.86
N GLU A 113 7.51 -10.72 -4.47
CA GLU A 113 8.71 -11.23 -3.77
C GLU A 113 9.47 -10.09 -3.09
N LEU A 114 9.66 -8.97 -3.78
CA LEU A 114 10.31 -7.77 -3.23
C LEU A 114 9.54 -7.24 -2.00
N LEU A 115 8.22 -7.10 -2.11
CA LEU A 115 7.36 -6.65 -1.01
C LEU A 115 7.44 -7.59 0.20
N ASP A 116 7.40 -8.90 -0.02
CA ASP A 116 7.50 -9.90 1.05
C ASP A 116 8.83 -9.82 1.78
N ARG A 117 9.92 -9.63 1.06
CA ARG A 117 11.25 -9.47 1.69
C ARG A 117 11.35 -8.21 2.52
N MET A 118 10.79 -7.08 2.02
CA MET A 118 10.77 -5.83 2.75
C MET A 118 9.90 -5.91 4.02
N HIS A 119 8.77 -6.59 3.96
CA HIS A 119 7.88 -6.80 5.12
C HIS A 119 8.54 -7.57 6.28
N ARG A 120 9.51 -8.42 5.99
CA ARG A 120 10.20 -9.25 7.00
C ARG A 120 11.28 -8.51 7.78
N LEU A 121 11.66 -7.32 7.34
CA LEU A 121 12.72 -6.56 8.00
C LEU A 121 12.23 -5.97 9.32
N LYS A 122 13.06 -6.07 10.36
CA LYS A 122 12.85 -5.36 11.63
C LYS A 122 12.98 -3.86 11.40
N GLY A 123 12.18 -3.07 12.10
CA GLY A 123 12.20 -1.62 11.99
C GLY A 123 11.26 -1.04 10.94
N ILE A 124 10.71 -1.86 10.06
CA ILE A 124 9.65 -1.43 9.12
C ILE A 124 8.37 -1.15 9.89
N GLU A 125 7.84 0.06 9.75
CA GLU A 125 6.56 0.46 10.35
C GLU A 125 5.42 0.38 9.35
N ILE A 126 5.64 0.84 8.13
CA ILE A 126 4.61 0.92 7.09
C ILE A 126 5.24 0.53 5.74
N ILE A 127 4.56 -0.32 4.99
CA ILE A 127 4.81 -0.51 3.56
C ILE A 127 3.50 -0.30 2.83
N ARG A 128 3.48 0.64 1.89
CA ARG A 128 2.30 0.95 1.09
C ARG A 128 2.65 0.97 -0.39
N PRO A 129 2.25 -0.05 -1.17
CA PRO A 129 2.38 -0.01 -2.62
C PRO A 129 1.24 0.79 -3.25
N ILE A 130 1.57 1.61 -4.23
CA ILE A 130 0.65 2.26 -5.15
C ILE A 130 1.05 1.82 -6.54
N LEU A 131 0.48 0.74 -7.01
CA LEU A 131 0.85 0.07 -8.24
C LEU A 131 -0.31 0.03 -9.22
N LEU A 132 0.02 0.21 -10.48
CA LEU A 132 -0.91 0.16 -11.60
C LEU A 132 -0.52 -0.99 -12.52
N SER A 133 -1.52 -1.59 -13.17
CA SER A 133 -1.26 -2.56 -14.24
C SER A 133 -0.49 -1.91 -15.37
N ALA A 134 0.52 -2.58 -15.84
CA ALA A 134 1.37 -2.09 -16.92
C ALA A 134 1.41 -3.07 -18.11
#